data_8d0598b599e864e57e0762fc147f2b32
#
_entry.id   8d0598b599e864e57e0762fc147f2b32
#
_cell.length_a   1.000
_cell.length_b   1.000
_cell.length_c   1.000
_cell.angle_alpha   90.00
_cell.angle_beta   90.00
_cell.angle_gamma   90.00
#
_symmetry.space_group_name_H-M   'P 1'
#
loop_
_entity.id
_entity.type
_entity.pdbx_description
1 polymer ?
#
loop_
_entity_poly.entity_id
_entity_poly.type
_entity_poly.pdbx_seq_one_letter_code
_entity_poly.pdbx_strand_id
1 'polypeptide(L)'
;NKQSSQSAASAGDKKFGPTRKLDKADLKVYEQGKAVFARDAHCITCHQQNGLGLAPNVPPLTNNKEWITDDERMIKIALKGLFGPMDVAGKHYDPAKGTPPMTAFGQLLKDDELAAVLTYVRQSFGNDLDPIRPDAVKKVRQATEKRAGFYTVDDLMKENPIPGWEKWKTEK
;
A
#
# COMPACT_ATOMS: atom_id res chain seq x y z
N ASN A 1 35.36 -5.05 33.48
CA ASN A 1 34.73 -3.94 32.69
C ASN A 1 33.88 -4.53 31.57
N LYS A 2 32.55 -4.64 31.83
CA LYS A 2 31.58 -4.94 30.81
C LYS A 2 31.07 -3.61 30.28
N GLN A 3 31.44 -3.23 29.05
CA GLN A 3 30.81 -2.14 28.33
C GLN A 3 29.53 -2.66 27.69
N SER A 4 28.42 -2.17 28.21
CA SER A 4 27.10 -2.31 27.61
C SER A 4 27.02 -1.44 26.34
N SER A 5 27.00 -2.07 25.17
CA SER A 5 26.67 -1.39 23.91
C SER A 5 25.19 -1.11 23.86
N GLN A 6 24.79 0.06 24.31
CA GLN A 6 23.48 0.63 23.96
C GLN A 6 23.56 1.13 22.52
N SER A 7 22.92 0.43 21.60
CA SER A 7 22.72 0.93 20.25
C SER A 7 21.78 2.12 20.30
N ALA A 8 22.33 3.30 20.06
CA ALA A 8 21.55 4.53 19.89
C ALA A 8 20.72 4.39 18.60
N ALA A 9 19.42 4.19 18.76
CA ALA A 9 18.47 4.37 17.65
C ALA A 9 18.56 5.83 17.18
N SER A 10 18.93 6.05 15.93
CA SER A 10 19.15 7.38 15.38
C SER A 10 17.82 8.17 15.36
N ALA A 11 17.87 9.47 15.59
CA ALA A 11 16.72 10.36 15.58
C ALA A 11 15.94 10.37 14.26
N GLY A 12 16.51 9.82 13.16
CA GLY A 12 15.87 9.63 11.86
C GLY A 12 14.82 8.52 11.86
N ASP A 13 14.99 7.48 12.69
CA ASP A 13 14.07 6.32 12.69
C ASP A 13 12.70 6.63 13.32
N LYS A 14 12.63 7.60 14.22
CA LYS A 14 11.36 8.02 14.85
C LYS A 14 10.39 8.69 13.89
N LYS A 15 10.87 9.23 12.76
CA LYS A 15 10.03 9.95 11.77
C LYS A 15 9.25 8.99 10.87
N PHE A 16 9.67 7.73 10.76
CA PHE A 16 9.11 6.74 9.85
C PHE A 16 8.68 5.44 10.56
N GLY A 17 8.38 5.54 11.84
CA GLY A 17 7.83 4.44 12.64
C GLY A 17 6.31 4.30 12.50
N PRO A 18 5.72 3.30 13.21
CA PRO A 18 4.29 3.10 13.20
C PRO A 18 3.55 4.30 13.79
N THR A 19 2.40 4.63 13.22
CA THR A 19 1.56 5.77 13.63
C THR A 19 1.00 5.59 15.05
N ARG A 20 0.74 4.35 15.45
CA ARG A 20 0.30 3.98 16.80
C ARG A 20 1.31 3.08 17.50
N LYS A 21 1.19 2.98 18.82
CA LYS A 21 1.94 1.99 19.59
C LYS A 21 1.43 0.58 19.25
N LEU A 22 2.32 -0.28 18.81
CA LEU A 22 2.04 -1.68 18.49
C LEU A 22 2.49 -2.59 19.65
N ASP A 23 1.79 -3.69 19.85
CA ASP A 23 2.27 -4.76 20.72
C ASP A 23 3.44 -5.52 20.05
N LYS A 24 4.02 -6.47 20.77
CA LYS A 24 5.20 -7.20 20.27
C LYS A 24 4.91 -8.03 19.01
N ALA A 25 3.71 -8.61 18.91
CA ALA A 25 3.32 -9.44 17.76
C ALA A 25 3.06 -8.58 16.53
N ASP A 26 2.30 -7.51 16.69
CA ASP A 26 2.00 -6.56 15.62
C ASP A 26 3.25 -5.81 15.15
N LEU A 27 4.17 -5.47 16.07
CA LEU A 27 5.45 -4.87 15.70
C LEU A 27 6.30 -5.80 14.82
N LYS A 28 6.30 -7.10 15.10
CA LYS A 28 7.02 -8.07 14.25
C LYS A 28 6.46 -8.09 12.83
N VAL A 29 5.14 -8.09 12.66
CA VAL A 29 4.49 -8.03 11.33
C VAL A 29 4.79 -6.70 10.64
N TYR A 30 4.73 -5.61 11.38
CA TYR A 30 5.07 -4.27 10.88
C TYR A 30 6.51 -4.21 10.33
N GLU A 31 7.49 -4.71 11.06
CA GLU A 31 8.89 -4.73 10.63
C GLU A 31 9.12 -5.66 9.43
N GLN A 32 8.42 -6.79 9.37
CA GLN A 32 8.40 -7.64 8.17
C GLN A 32 7.86 -6.87 6.97
N GLY A 33 6.74 -6.18 7.12
CA GLY A 33 6.13 -5.36 6.06
C GLY A 33 7.04 -4.21 5.60
N LYS A 34 7.74 -3.57 6.52
CA LYS A 34 8.74 -2.54 6.22
C LYS A 34 9.88 -3.11 5.36
N ALA A 35 10.35 -4.31 5.67
CA ALA A 35 11.38 -4.98 4.88
C ALA A 35 10.89 -5.34 3.47
N VAL A 36 9.67 -5.86 3.34
CA VAL A 36 9.04 -6.15 2.03
C VAL A 36 8.88 -4.87 1.21
N PHE A 37 8.41 -3.78 1.83
CA PHE A 37 8.25 -2.48 1.18
C PHE A 37 9.56 -1.94 0.60
N ALA A 38 10.65 -2.06 1.36
CA ALA A 38 11.95 -1.50 0.98
C ALA A 38 12.74 -2.39 -0.01
N ARG A 39 12.66 -3.71 0.13
CA ARG A 39 13.56 -4.65 -0.57
C ARG A 39 12.85 -5.62 -1.48
N ASP A 40 11.90 -6.39 -0.94
CA ASP A 40 11.40 -7.57 -1.64
C ASP A 40 10.40 -7.21 -2.76
N ALA A 41 9.58 -6.19 -2.53
CA ALA A 41 8.63 -5.68 -3.52
C ALA A 41 9.03 -4.33 -4.13
N HIS A 42 10.09 -3.69 -3.63
CA HIS A 42 10.58 -2.38 -4.11
C HIS A 42 9.51 -1.27 -4.17
N CYS A 43 8.49 -1.33 -3.32
CA CYS A 43 7.43 -0.32 -3.24
C CYS A 43 7.99 1.09 -3.03
N ILE A 44 9.09 1.16 -2.27
CA ILE A 44 9.83 2.39 -1.97
C ILE A 44 10.31 3.13 -3.23
N THR A 45 10.56 2.42 -4.33
CA THR A 45 11.03 3.02 -5.59
C THR A 45 10.00 4.01 -6.16
N CYS A 46 8.73 3.67 -6.09
CA CYS A 46 7.64 4.52 -6.57
C CYS A 46 7.01 5.35 -5.44
N HIS A 47 6.73 4.73 -4.29
CA HIS A 47 6.03 5.39 -3.20
C HIS A 47 6.93 6.16 -2.23
N GLN A 48 8.23 6.05 -2.38
CA GLN A 48 9.27 6.67 -1.57
C GLN A 48 9.25 6.24 -0.09
N GLN A 49 10.34 6.44 0.63
CA GLN A 49 10.47 6.08 2.04
C GLN A 49 9.47 6.80 2.95
N ASN A 50 9.06 7.99 2.56
CA ASN A 50 8.11 8.83 3.30
C ASN A 50 6.64 8.64 2.86
N GLY A 51 6.38 7.79 1.88
CA GLY A 51 5.04 7.52 1.36
C GLY A 51 4.43 8.66 0.54
N LEU A 52 5.21 9.65 0.11
CA LEU A 52 4.71 10.80 -0.64
C LEU A 52 4.53 10.54 -2.14
N GLY A 53 5.02 9.39 -2.63
CA GLY A 53 5.02 9.10 -4.05
C GLY A 53 5.98 9.95 -4.85
N LEU A 54 5.81 9.98 -6.14
CA LEU A 54 6.62 10.77 -7.08
C LEU A 54 5.71 11.73 -7.86
N ALA A 55 5.64 12.97 -7.40
CA ALA A 55 4.87 13.98 -8.10
C ALA A 55 5.44 14.25 -9.51
N PRO A 56 4.60 14.48 -10.53
CA PRO A 56 3.13 14.52 -10.46
C PRO A 56 2.45 13.17 -10.71
N ASN A 57 3.18 12.08 -10.91
CA ASN A 57 2.69 10.88 -11.60
C ASN A 57 2.41 9.68 -10.68
N VAL A 58 3.10 9.56 -9.54
CA VAL A 58 2.85 8.46 -8.60
C VAL A 58 2.13 9.00 -7.36
N PRO A 59 0.94 8.45 -7.03
CA PRO A 59 0.17 8.94 -5.91
C PRO A 59 0.82 8.63 -4.56
N PRO A 60 0.54 9.47 -3.53
CA PRO A 60 1.02 9.24 -2.18
C PRO A 60 0.27 8.09 -1.50
N LEU A 61 0.92 7.50 -0.51
CA LEU A 61 0.31 6.60 0.48
C LEU A 61 -0.12 7.36 1.75
N THR A 62 0.29 8.62 1.89
CA THR A 62 -0.15 9.55 2.93
C THR A 62 -1.52 10.13 2.56
N ASN A 63 -2.36 10.44 3.57
CA ASN A 63 -3.70 11.00 3.38
C ASN A 63 -4.57 10.20 2.40
N ASN A 64 -4.38 8.89 2.36
CA ASN A 64 -4.95 8.00 1.36
C ASN A 64 -6.02 7.06 1.94
N LYS A 65 -6.71 7.49 3.01
CA LYS A 65 -7.71 6.66 3.70
C LYS A 65 -8.78 6.11 2.78
N GLU A 66 -9.24 6.89 1.82
CA GLU A 66 -10.29 6.47 0.89
C GLU A 66 -9.91 5.19 0.14
N TRP A 67 -8.65 5.07 -0.29
CA TRP A 67 -8.16 3.91 -1.03
C TRP A 67 -7.83 2.72 -0.16
N ILE A 68 -7.27 2.95 1.04
CA ILE A 68 -6.67 1.90 1.87
C ILE A 68 -7.57 1.40 3.00
N THR A 69 -8.76 1.99 3.22
CA THR A 69 -9.69 1.57 4.28
C THR A 69 -10.35 0.24 3.96
N ASP A 70 -10.70 0.00 2.70
CA ASP A 70 -11.28 -1.26 2.24
C ASP A 70 -10.15 -2.28 2.02
N ASP A 71 -10.17 -3.35 2.82
CA ASP A 71 -9.14 -4.40 2.80
C ASP A 71 -9.10 -5.11 1.45
N GLU A 72 -10.25 -5.46 0.90
CA GLU A 72 -10.36 -6.22 -0.34
C GLU A 72 -9.85 -5.39 -1.52
N ARG A 73 -10.22 -4.11 -1.59
CA ARG A 73 -9.72 -3.19 -2.62
C ARG A 73 -8.19 -3.09 -2.56
N MET A 74 -7.64 -2.87 -1.37
CA MET A 74 -6.20 -2.74 -1.18
C MET A 74 -5.45 -4.03 -1.56
N ILE A 75 -5.99 -5.19 -1.18
CA ILE A 75 -5.41 -6.48 -1.53
C ILE A 75 -5.48 -6.73 -3.05
N LYS A 76 -6.60 -6.43 -3.70
CA LYS A 76 -6.76 -6.54 -5.17
C LYS A 76 -5.72 -5.71 -5.92
N ILE A 77 -5.49 -4.47 -5.50
CA ILE A 77 -4.47 -3.59 -6.09
C ILE A 77 -3.08 -4.23 -5.99
N ALA A 78 -2.71 -4.69 -4.81
CA ALA A 78 -1.39 -5.27 -4.60
C ALA A 78 -1.20 -6.62 -5.32
N LEU A 79 -2.24 -7.45 -5.38
CA LEU A 79 -2.18 -8.75 -6.07
C LEU A 79 -2.09 -8.62 -7.59
N LYS A 80 -2.88 -7.72 -8.18
CA LYS A 80 -3.11 -7.67 -9.63
C LYS A 80 -2.59 -6.40 -10.29
N GLY A 81 -2.21 -5.39 -9.51
CA GLY A 81 -1.85 -4.07 -10.04
C GLY A 81 -3.07 -3.22 -10.35
N LEU A 82 -2.83 -1.96 -10.71
CA LEU A 82 -3.88 -0.98 -10.96
C LEU A 82 -3.48 -0.07 -12.14
N PHE A 83 -4.44 0.24 -13.00
CA PHE A 83 -4.26 1.14 -14.12
C PHE A 83 -5.54 1.93 -14.41
N GLY A 84 -5.41 3.22 -14.62
CA GLY A 84 -6.53 4.09 -15.01
C GLY A 84 -6.50 5.44 -14.32
N PRO A 85 -7.38 6.37 -14.75
CA PRO A 85 -7.53 7.67 -14.12
C PRO A 85 -8.15 7.52 -12.73
N MET A 86 -7.61 8.28 -11.74
CA MET A 86 -8.06 8.22 -10.36
C MET A 86 -7.75 9.51 -9.62
N ASP A 87 -8.52 9.79 -8.57
CA ASP A 87 -8.19 10.83 -7.61
C ASP A 87 -7.62 10.21 -6.32
N VAL A 88 -6.55 10.79 -5.85
CA VAL A 88 -5.89 10.40 -4.59
C VAL A 88 -5.49 11.65 -3.83
N ALA A 89 -5.92 11.76 -2.58
CA ALA A 89 -5.60 12.90 -1.72
C ALA A 89 -5.94 14.26 -2.37
N GLY A 90 -7.06 14.34 -3.08
CA GLY A 90 -7.53 15.56 -3.73
C GLY A 90 -6.80 15.94 -5.03
N LYS A 91 -6.01 15.03 -5.59
CA LYS A 91 -5.28 15.25 -6.84
C LYS A 91 -5.64 14.17 -7.87
N HIS A 92 -5.81 14.58 -9.13
CA HIS A 92 -6.07 13.70 -10.25
C HIS A 92 -4.78 13.10 -10.82
N TYR A 93 -4.77 11.77 -11.01
CA TYR A 93 -3.71 10.99 -11.62
C TYR A 93 -4.24 10.32 -12.89
N ASP A 94 -3.58 10.52 -14.01
CA ASP A 94 -4.05 10.08 -15.32
C ASP A 94 -2.92 9.41 -16.11
N PRO A 95 -3.11 8.17 -16.59
CA PRO A 95 -2.15 7.53 -17.48
C PRO A 95 -1.81 8.36 -18.73
N ALA A 96 -2.77 9.10 -19.29
CA ALA A 96 -2.54 9.99 -20.42
C ALA A 96 -1.59 11.15 -20.10
N LYS A 97 -1.42 11.46 -18.81
CA LYS A 97 -0.51 12.50 -18.29
C LYS A 97 0.75 11.93 -17.64
N GLY A 98 1.00 10.62 -17.80
CA GLY A 98 2.22 9.97 -17.37
C GLY A 98 2.13 9.18 -16.05
N THR A 99 0.94 8.95 -15.47
CA THR A 99 0.78 8.05 -14.33
C THR A 99 1.03 6.62 -14.78
N PRO A 100 2.08 5.92 -14.26
CA PRO A 100 2.36 4.56 -14.65
C PRO A 100 1.37 3.58 -14.00
N PRO A 101 1.20 2.37 -14.56
CA PRO A 101 0.47 1.32 -13.86
C PRO A 101 1.21 0.92 -12.58
N MET A 102 0.46 0.65 -11.51
CA MET A 102 1.02 -0.01 -10.34
C MET A 102 1.24 -1.49 -10.65
N THR A 103 2.44 -1.99 -10.41
CA THR A 103 2.82 -3.37 -10.68
C THR A 103 2.05 -4.37 -9.80
N ALA A 104 1.76 -5.54 -10.36
CA ALA A 104 1.18 -6.67 -9.64
C ALA A 104 2.25 -7.43 -8.85
N PHE A 105 1.98 -7.76 -7.61
CA PHE A 105 2.89 -8.49 -6.72
C PHE A 105 2.40 -9.91 -6.37
N GLY A 106 1.27 -10.33 -6.91
CA GLY A 106 0.65 -11.61 -6.58
C GLY A 106 1.51 -12.83 -6.89
N GLN A 107 2.39 -12.76 -7.89
CA GLN A 107 3.31 -13.84 -8.22
C GLN A 107 4.63 -13.75 -7.42
N LEU A 108 4.97 -12.59 -6.92
CA LEU A 108 6.22 -12.34 -6.22
C LEU A 108 6.11 -12.58 -4.71
N LEU A 109 4.98 -12.21 -4.11
CA LEU A 109 4.79 -12.23 -2.66
C LEU A 109 3.81 -13.32 -2.24
N LYS A 110 4.15 -14.03 -1.16
CA LYS A 110 3.26 -14.95 -0.46
C LYS A 110 2.18 -14.18 0.32
N ASP A 111 1.17 -14.89 0.80
CA ASP A 111 0.05 -14.27 1.51
C ASP A 111 0.47 -13.51 2.78
N ASP A 112 1.40 -14.08 3.55
CA ASP A 112 1.93 -13.46 4.76
C ASP A 112 2.81 -12.22 4.46
N GLU A 113 3.61 -12.27 3.41
CA GLU A 113 4.44 -11.15 2.96
C GLU A 113 3.58 -10.00 2.44
N LEU A 114 2.55 -10.32 1.64
CA LEU A 114 1.62 -9.32 1.14
C LEU A 114 0.81 -8.70 2.29
N ALA A 115 0.29 -9.51 3.20
CA ALA A 115 -0.41 -9.02 4.39
C ALA A 115 0.47 -8.10 5.24
N ALA A 116 1.75 -8.46 5.41
CA ALA A 116 2.70 -7.67 6.19
C ALA A 116 2.98 -6.30 5.54
N VAL A 117 3.24 -6.25 4.23
CA VAL A 117 3.51 -4.97 3.56
C VAL A 117 2.29 -4.07 3.52
N LEU A 118 1.09 -4.61 3.34
CA LEU A 118 -0.14 -3.83 3.39
C LEU A 118 -0.44 -3.32 4.81
N THR A 119 -0.14 -4.13 5.84
CA THR A 119 -0.19 -3.71 7.25
C THR A 119 0.78 -2.55 7.51
N TYR A 120 2.01 -2.64 7.00
CA TYR A 120 2.99 -1.57 7.11
C TYR A 120 2.46 -0.25 6.52
N VAL A 121 1.87 -0.28 5.33
CA VAL A 121 1.28 0.92 4.70
C VAL A 121 0.12 1.47 5.53
N ARG A 122 -0.75 0.60 6.06
CA ARG A 122 -1.92 1.00 6.87
C ARG A 122 -1.54 1.60 8.24
N GLN A 123 -0.36 1.32 8.72
CA GLN A 123 0.13 1.76 10.03
C GLN A 123 1.32 2.72 9.95
N SER A 124 1.64 3.20 8.74
CA SER A 124 2.71 4.18 8.47
C SER A 124 2.16 5.43 7.80
N PHE A 125 3.01 6.41 7.60
CA PHE A 125 2.73 7.61 6.80
C PHE A 125 1.54 8.44 7.33
N GLY A 126 1.25 8.37 8.63
CA GLY A 126 0.08 9.00 9.23
C GLY A 126 -1.22 8.20 9.11
N ASN A 127 -1.18 7.04 8.45
CA ASN A 127 -2.32 6.11 8.41
C ASN A 127 -2.41 5.34 9.74
N ASP A 128 -3.62 5.18 10.23
CA ASP A 128 -3.91 4.48 11.49
C ASP A 128 -5.10 3.54 11.30
N LEU A 129 -4.85 2.41 10.64
CA LEU A 129 -5.83 1.39 10.31
C LEU A 129 -5.40 0.02 10.86
N ASP A 130 -6.37 -0.86 11.01
CA ASP A 130 -6.12 -2.21 11.49
C ASP A 130 -5.27 -3.03 10.48
N PRO A 131 -4.50 -4.01 10.99
CA PRO A 131 -3.66 -4.84 10.13
C PRO A 131 -4.49 -5.69 9.17
N ILE A 132 -3.92 -5.95 7.98
CA ILE A 132 -4.43 -6.96 7.05
C ILE A 132 -3.85 -8.32 7.46
N ARG A 133 -4.71 -9.33 7.50
CA ARG A 133 -4.33 -10.69 7.88
C ARG A 133 -4.06 -11.57 6.65
N PRO A 134 -3.16 -12.57 6.75
CA PRO A 134 -2.85 -13.47 5.63
C PRO A 134 -4.08 -14.20 5.06
N ASP A 135 -5.05 -14.55 5.91
CA ASP A 135 -6.29 -15.21 5.50
C ASP A 135 -7.14 -14.33 4.55
N ALA A 136 -7.17 -13.01 4.80
CA ALA A 136 -7.84 -12.06 3.91
C ALA A 136 -7.16 -12.02 2.55
N VAL A 137 -5.82 -12.00 2.53
CA VAL A 137 -5.04 -12.05 1.28
C VAL A 137 -5.32 -13.33 0.52
N LYS A 138 -5.28 -14.49 1.20
CA LYS A 138 -5.56 -15.81 0.61
C LYS A 138 -6.95 -15.85 -0.03
N LYS A 139 -7.97 -15.37 0.67
CA LYS A 139 -9.35 -15.30 0.16
C LYS A 139 -9.46 -14.49 -1.12
N VAL A 140 -8.87 -13.30 -1.14
CA VAL A 140 -8.91 -12.42 -2.31
C VAL A 140 -8.10 -13.00 -3.47
N ARG A 141 -6.93 -13.59 -3.18
CA ARG A 141 -6.11 -14.28 -4.20
C ARG A 141 -6.90 -15.39 -4.90
N GLN A 142 -7.62 -16.23 -4.15
CA GLN A 142 -8.47 -17.27 -4.70
C GLN A 142 -9.63 -16.68 -5.52
N ALA A 143 -10.29 -15.66 -5.00
CA ALA A 143 -11.41 -15.02 -5.68
C ALA A 143 -11.01 -14.34 -7.00
N THR A 144 -9.77 -13.88 -7.10
CA THR A 144 -9.23 -13.19 -8.29
C THR A 144 -8.35 -14.08 -9.17
N GLU A 145 -8.26 -15.39 -8.90
CA GLU A 145 -7.35 -16.31 -9.60
C GLU A 145 -7.53 -16.27 -11.13
N LYS A 146 -8.77 -16.24 -11.58
CA LYS A 146 -9.11 -16.24 -13.01
C LYS A 146 -8.97 -14.89 -13.70
N ARG A 147 -8.70 -13.83 -12.92
CA ARG A 147 -8.51 -12.50 -13.49
C ARG A 147 -7.11 -12.39 -14.10
N ALA A 148 -7.05 -12.19 -15.39
CA ALA A 148 -5.81 -11.89 -16.09
C ALA A 148 -5.57 -10.35 -16.13
N GLY A 149 -4.29 -9.94 -16.00
CA GLY A 149 -3.88 -8.55 -16.13
C GLY A 149 -4.23 -7.66 -14.93
N PHE A 150 -3.97 -6.37 -15.09
CA PHE A 150 -4.25 -5.34 -14.09
C PHE A 150 -5.75 -5.17 -13.83
N TYR A 151 -6.09 -4.73 -12.61
CA TYR A 151 -7.35 -4.05 -12.42
C TYR A 151 -7.32 -2.71 -13.15
N THR A 152 -8.33 -2.43 -13.95
CA THR A 152 -8.61 -1.05 -14.29
C THR A 152 -9.26 -0.37 -13.09
N VAL A 153 -9.07 0.95 -12.95
CA VAL A 153 -9.76 1.70 -11.90
C VAL A 153 -11.28 1.50 -12.00
N ASP A 154 -11.82 1.48 -13.22
CA ASP A 154 -13.24 1.26 -13.48
C ASP A 154 -13.76 -0.08 -12.95
N ASP A 155 -13.05 -1.17 -13.25
CA ASP A 155 -13.43 -2.50 -12.76
C ASP A 155 -13.31 -2.62 -11.25
N LEU A 156 -12.24 -2.07 -10.69
CA LEU A 156 -12.04 -2.08 -9.25
C LEU A 156 -13.12 -1.30 -8.51
N MET A 157 -13.50 -0.14 -9.03
CA MET A 157 -14.52 0.71 -8.42
C MET A 157 -15.93 0.12 -8.54
N LYS A 158 -16.21 -0.70 -9.55
CA LYS A 158 -17.47 -1.46 -9.64
C LYS A 158 -17.58 -2.53 -8.57
N GLU A 159 -16.45 -3.15 -8.20
CA GLU A 159 -16.39 -4.20 -7.18
C GLU A 159 -16.26 -3.64 -5.76
N ASN A 160 -15.39 -2.66 -5.57
CA ASN A 160 -15.05 -2.04 -4.28
C ASN A 160 -15.04 -0.50 -4.42
N PRO A 161 -16.21 0.16 -4.50
CA PRO A 161 -16.31 1.57 -4.85
C PRO A 161 -15.75 2.51 -3.78
N ILE A 162 -15.20 3.63 -4.24
CA ILE A 162 -14.99 4.84 -3.45
C ILE A 162 -16.12 5.81 -3.83
N PRO A 163 -16.88 6.37 -2.90
CA PRO A 163 -17.98 7.28 -3.23
C PRO A 163 -17.55 8.44 -4.13
N GLY A 164 -18.27 8.66 -5.22
CA GLY A 164 -18.00 9.75 -6.17
C GLY A 164 -16.92 9.45 -7.23
N TRP A 165 -16.40 8.23 -7.28
CA TRP A 165 -15.37 7.82 -8.25
C TRP A 165 -15.76 8.03 -9.73
N GLU A 166 -17.03 8.06 -10.04
CA GLU A 166 -17.53 8.24 -11.40
C GLU A 166 -17.09 9.58 -12.01
N LYS A 167 -16.81 10.58 -11.17
CA LYS A 167 -16.35 11.90 -11.58
C LYS A 167 -14.93 11.90 -12.13
N TRP A 168 -14.10 10.92 -11.75
CA TRP A 168 -12.69 10.85 -12.16
C TRP A 168 -12.50 10.69 -13.67
N LYS A 169 -13.53 10.20 -14.38
CA LYS A 169 -13.52 10.05 -15.84
C LYS A 169 -13.75 11.35 -16.60
N THR A 170 -14.33 12.34 -15.95
CA THR A 170 -14.80 13.57 -16.57
C THR A 170 -13.91 14.78 -16.29
N GLU A 171 -12.99 14.67 -15.35
CA GLU A 171 -12.01 15.71 -15.07
C GLU A 171 -10.90 15.66 -16.13
N LYS A 172 -10.91 16.65 -17.04
CA LYS A 172 -9.92 16.84 -18.12
C LYS A 172 -8.80 17.78 -17.69
#